data_7a6770aba2def4841e0729c2d0341c59
#
_entry.id   7a6770aba2def4841e0729c2d0341c59
#
_cell.length_a   1.000
_cell.length_b   1.000
_cell.length_c   1.000
_cell.angle_alpha   90.00
_cell.angle_beta   90.00
_cell.angle_gamma   90.00
#
_symmetry.space_group_name_H-M   'P 1'
#
loop_
_entity.id
_entity.type
_entity.pdbx_description
1 polymer ?
#
loop_
_entity_poly.entity_id
_entity_poly.type
_entity_poly.pdbx_seq_one_letter_code
_entity_poly.pdbx_strand_id
1 'polypeptide(L)'
;MSRGRFYLRCESDEWDFIKDLQRPLPFDAAVISDRYLADYPEGHARFGEPRDRLATALDSQGVRWSVDPDTARLEQKGSGKRQRPRAANRPVARAIPLPLSAQRLAEQDAIDALVEAGARHQLGSRAFAAPYLEVATLNDPRLAVNLRLLARSRELAGDRALIAYLQITRRHLLDGSAGGVAERLAGAGAEVIFVRVRRFEPEAATPEEVLAYAAVIEAGTRAGVRMVADCVGRLGAVLVATGADGFATNAWRFRKVSSDLHPAGGGGAAGELLWEVPDAALGLAASAATSVSCQVEGCPAPEGPGGDHLATRIHNLHEFQRAARLAAAEGLAYAARLASSPSPIVRGWAQTLQQLARRAA
;
A
#
# COMPACT_ATOMS: atom_id res chain seq x y z
N MET A 1 11.09 16.49 7.81
CA MET A 1 10.99 15.01 7.77
C MET A 1 11.52 14.55 6.43
N SER A 2 12.35 13.48 6.38
CA SER A 2 12.93 12.98 5.12
C SER A 2 11.85 12.34 4.25
N ARG A 3 11.75 12.75 2.98
CA ARG A 3 10.99 12.04 1.93
C ARG A 3 11.71 10.75 1.54
N GLY A 4 11.05 9.92 0.74
CA GLY A 4 11.66 8.72 0.19
C GLY A 4 11.57 7.51 1.10
N ARG A 5 10.46 7.36 1.83
CA ARG A 5 10.22 6.21 2.69
C ARG A 5 9.72 5.03 1.90
N PHE A 6 10.23 3.87 2.26
CA PHE A 6 9.69 2.61 1.81
C PHE A 6 8.94 1.91 2.93
N TYR A 7 7.68 1.57 2.67
CA TYR A 7 6.79 0.87 3.59
C TYR A 7 6.61 -0.58 3.13
N LEU A 8 7.00 -1.53 3.97
CA LEU A 8 6.72 -2.94 3.70
C LEU A 8 5.24 -3.23 3.99
N ARG A 9 4.48 -3.66 2.98
CA ARG A 9 3.16 -4.24 3.21
C ARG A 9 3.30 -5.69 3.63
N CYS A 10 2.82 -5.97 4.82
CA CYS A 10 2.84 -7.30 5.43
C CYS A 10 1.47 -7.95 5.33
N GLU A 11 1.47 -9.19 4.86
CA GLU A 11 0.37 -10.14 4.98
C GLU A 11 0.74 -11.19 6.04
N SER A 12 -0.12 -12.18 6.24
CA SER A 12 0.04 -13.16 7.33
C SER A 12 1.35 -13.95 7.33
N ASP A 13 2.02 -14.03 6.20
CA ASP A 13 3.15 -14.93 5.99
C ASP A 13 4.53 -14.26 6.19
N GLU A 14 4.55 -12.93 6.39
CA GLU A 14 5.81 -12.19 6.52
C GLU A 14 6.43 -12.23 7.94
N TRP A 15 5.71 -12.68 8.96
CA TRP A 15 6.23 -12.68 10.33
C TRP A 15 7.49 -13.55 10.50
N ASP A 16 7.57 -14.71 9.82
CA ASP A 16 8.74 -15.59 9.88
C ASP A 16 9.98 -14.94 9.27
N PHE A 17 9.76 -14.19 8.22
CA PHE A 17 10.79 -13.46 7.52
C PHE A 17 11.30 -12.24 8.31
N ILE A 18 10.38 -11.45 8.92
CA ILE A 18 10.73 -10.20 9.60
C ILE A 18 11.59 -10.46 10.85
N LYS A 19 11.32 -11.52 11.61
CA LYS A 19 12.07 -11.82 12.83
C LYS A 19 13.55 -12.13 12.58
N ASP A 20 13.87 -12.64 11.38
CA ASP A 20 15.20 -13.06 11.00
C ASP A 20 15.98 -11.99 10.23
N LEU A 21 15.36 -10.81 9.96
CA LEU A 21 16.03 -9.71 9.27
C LEU A 21 17.16 -9.11 10.11
N GLN A 22 18.30 -8.95 9.47
CA GLN A 22 19.44 -8.24 10.05
C GLN A 22 19.29 -6.72 9.90
N ARG A 23 19.89 -5.96 10.80
CA ARG A 23 19.94 -4.49 10.69
C ARG A 23 21.13 -4.04 9.83
N PRO A 24 20.99 -2.92 9.08
CA PRO A 24 19.80 -2.06 8.97
C PRO A 24 18.66 -2.73 8.20
N LEU A 25 17.42 -2.51 8.65
CA LEU A 25 16.24 -3.07 7.99
C LEU A 25 16.05 -2.45 6.61
N PRO A 26 15.65 -3.24 5.58
CA PRO A 26 15.47 -2.77 4.22
C PRO A 26 14.10 -2.08 3.97
N PHE A 27 13.54 -1.47 5.02
CA PHE A 27 12.32 -0.66 4.96
C PHE A 27 12.25 0.29 6.16
N ASP A 28 11.49 1.36 6.03
CA ASP A 28 11.41 2.43 7.03
C ASP A 28 10.23 2.26 7.98
N ALA A 29 9.18 1.59 7.55
CA ALA A 29 7.99 1.26 8.32
C ALA A 29 7.25 0.08 7.69
N ALA A 30 6.26 -0.45 8.41
CA ALA A 30 5.43 -1.54 7.91
C ALA A 30 3.94 -1.20 7.94
N VAL A 31 3.18 -1.77 7.00
CA VAL A 31 1.72 -1.73 6.96
C VAL A 31 1.21 -3.16 7.03
N ILE A 32 0.54 -3.51 8.10
CA ILE A 32 -0.09 -4.82 8.27
C ILE A 32 -1.46 -4.78 7.60
N SER A 33 -1.67 -5.61 6.60
CA SER A 33 -2.99 -5.74 5.96
C SER A 33 -3.93 -6.53 6.86
N ASP A 34 -4.96 -5.86 7.39
CA ASP A 34 -5.94 -6.51 8.26
C ASP A 34 -7.11 -7.12 7.46
N ARG A 35 -6.79 -8.11 6.65
CA ARG A 35 -7.81 -8.93 5.99
C ARG A 35 -8.77 -9.56 7.00
N TYR A 36 -8.36 -9.64 8.25
CA TYR A 36 -9.04 -10.37 9.32
C TYR A 36 -10.15 -9.57 9.97
N LEU A 37 -10.09 -8.23 9.97
CA LEU A 37 -11.25 -7.42 10.31
C LEU A 37 -12.45 -7.81 9.43
N ALA A 38 -12.17 -8.12 8.16
CA ALA A 38 -13.16 -8.52 7.19
C ALA A 38 -13.55 -10.01 7.27
N ASP A 39 -12.61 -10.91 7.57
CA ASP A 39 -12.78 -12.34 7.29
C ASP A 39 -12.91 -13.22 8.53
N TYR A 40 -12.45 -12.83 9.73
CA TYR A 40 -12.38 -13.74 10.88
C TYR A 40 -12.88 -13.11 12.18
N PRO A 41 -13.64 -13.85 13.00
CA PRO A 41 -14.10 -13.38 14.30
C PRO A 41 -12.95 -13.34 15.32
N GLU A 42 -13.09 -12.48 16.33
CA GLU A 42 -12.27 -12.49 17.53
C GLU A 42 -12.28 -13.93 18.13
N GLY A 43 -11.11 -14.44 18.43
CA GLY A 43 -10.95 -15.76 19.06
C GLY A 43 -10.74 -16.94 18.08
N HIS A 44 -10.62 -16.71 16.80
CA HIS A 44 -10.16 -17.75 15.91
C HIS A 44 -8.62 -17.86 16.03
N ALA A 45 -8.16 -18.72 16.94
CA ALA A 45 -6.76 -18.91 17.32
C ALA A 45 -5.81 -19.09 16.13
N ARG A 46 -6.33 -19.53 14.99
CA ARG A 46 -5.54 -19.78 13.77
C ARG A 46 -5.20 -18.50 13.00
N PHE A 47 -5.88 -17.37 13.22
CA PHE A 47 -5.77 -16.20 12.35
C PHE A 47 -5.60 -14.84 13.08
N GLY A 48 -5.91 -14.73 14.37
CA GLY A 48 -5.51 -13.58 15.20
C GLY A 48 -4.02 -13.62 15.52
N GLU A 49 -3.46 -14.81 15.69
CA GLU A 49 -2.04 -15.03 15.94
C GLU A 49 -1.09 -14.43 14.87
N PRO A 50 -1.33 -14.54 13.54
CA PRO A 50 -0.38 -14.02 12.56
C PRO A 50 -0.19 -12.51 12.62
N ARG A 51 -1.25 -11.73 12.87
CA ARG A 51 -1.14 -10.29 13.03
C ARG A 51 -0.36 -9.92 14.29
N ASP A 52 -0.68 -10.56 15.41
CA ASP A 52 -0.04 -10.29 16.69
C ASP A 52 1.42 -10.72 16.65
N ARG A 53 1.74 -11.81 15.95
CA ARG A 53 3.12 -12.23 15.69
C ARG A 53 3.86 -11.24 14.80
N LEU A 54 3.23 -10.71 13.75
CA LEU A 54 3.79 -9.65 12.91
C LEU A 54 4.07 -8.39 13.73
N ALA A 55 3.10 -7.93 14.50
CA ALA A 55 3.26 -6.77 15.37
C ALA A 55 4.40 -6.98 16.36
N THR A 56 4.46 -8.14 17.03
CA THR A 56 5.53 -8.50 17.95
C THR A 56 6.90 -8.54 17.26
N ALA A 57 6.98 -9.14 16.06
CA ALA A 57 8.22 -9.18 15.30
C ALA A 57 8.69 -7.78 14.89
N LEU A 58 7.78 -6.91 14.44
CA LEU A 58 8.09 -5.52 14.09
C LEU A 58 8.53 -4.70 15.32
N ASP A 59 7.85 -4.86 16.45
CA ASP A 59 8.20 -4.19 17.71
C ASP A 59 9.56 -4.63 18.21
N SER A 60 9.88 -5.94 18.16
CA SER A 60 11.20 -6.47 18.54
C SER A 60 12.33 -5.90 17.68
N GLN A 61 12.03 -5.58 16.44
CA GLN A 61 12.94 -4.92 15.51
C GLN A 61 12.90 -3.39 15.59
N GLY A 62 12.08 -2.81 16.47
CA GLY A 62 11.93 -1.37 16.62
C GLY A 62 11.34 -0.67 15.39
N VAL A 63 10.59 -1.41 14.57
CA VAL A 63 9.93 -0.89 13.36
C VAL A 63 8.64 -0.18 13.73
N ARG A 64 8.41 0.96 13.12
CA ARG A 64 7.09 1.62 13.17
C ARG A 64 6.13 0.87 12.25
N TRP A 65 4.96 0.56 12.75
CA TRP A 65 3.94 -0.10 11.96
C TRP A 65 2.56 0.53 12.13
N SER A 66 1.72 0.33 11.13
CA SER A 66 0.31 0.69 11.12
C SER A 66 -0.50 -0.48 10.54
N VAL A 67 -1.81 -0.43 10.72
CA VAL A 67 -2.72 -1.43 10.17
C VAL A 67 -3.53 -0.80 9.04
N ASP A 68 -3.64 -1.48 7.90
CA ASP A 68 -4.64 -1.17 6.89
C ASP A 68 -5.91 -1.97 7.22
N PRO A 69 -7.01 -1.31 7.63
CA PRO A 69 -8.25 -2.00 8.00
C PRO A 69 -8.95 -2.67 6.82
N ASP A 70 -8.54 -2.40 5.59
CA ASP A 70 -9.04 -2.97 4.31
C ASP A 70 -10.58 -3.08 4.22
N THR A 71 -11.29 -2.11 4.80
CA THR A 71 -12.76 -2.16 4.94
C THR A 71 -13.50 -1.97 3.62
N ALA A 72 -12.88 -1.40 2.61
CA ALA A 72 -13.42 -1.34 1.25
C ALA A 72 -13.75 -2.72 0.66
N ARG A 73 -13.09 -3.79 1.13
CA ARG A 73 -13.44 -5.17 0.77
C ARG A 73 -14.82 -5.59 1.27
N LEU A 74 -15.29 -5.00 2.35
CA LEU A 74 -16.59 -5.28 2.92
C LEU A 74 -17.76 -4.73 2.07
N GLU A 75 -17.48 -3.83 1.11
CA GLU A 75 -18.46 -3.37 0.12
C GLU A 75 -18.80 -4.44 -0.92
N GLN A 76 -17.92 -5.42 -1.10
CA GLN A 76 -18.07 -6.41 -2.14
C GLN A 76 -19.06 -7.49 -1.69
N LYS A 77 -20.07 -7.77 -2.54
CA LYS A 77 -20.92 -8.95 -2.36
C LYS A 77 -20.04 -10.18 -2.43
N GLY A 78 -20.04 -11.00 -1.39
CA GLY A 78 -19.25 -12.22 -1.37
C GLY A 78 -19.48 -13.03 -2.63
N SER A 79 -18.45 -13.19 -3.43
CA SER A 79 -18.50 -13.97 -4.65
C SER A 79 -18.44 -15.45 -4.29
N GLY A 80 -19.58 -16.06 -4.00
CA GLY A 80 -19.69 -17.49 -3.94
C GLY A 80 -20.26 -18.09 -2.65
N LYS A 81 -20.86 -19.26 -2.82
CA LYS A 81 -21.57 -20.03 -1.78
C LYS A 81 -20.70 -20.41 -0.56
N ARG A 82 -19.37 -20.36 -0.69
CA ARG A 82 -18.42 -20.72 0.40
C ARG A 82 -18.19 -19.62 1.42
N GLN A 83 -18.52 -18.36 1.12
CA GLN A 83 -18.28 -17.23 2.03
C GLN A 83 -19.45 -16.91 2.97
N ARG A 84 -20.66 -17.42 2.70
CA ARG A 84 -21.87 -17.13 3.50
C ARG A 84 -21.74 -17.52 4.98
N PRO A 85 -21.25 -18.70 5.37
CA PRO A 85 -21.12 -19.04 6.80
C PRO A 85 -20.07 -18.21 7.53
N ARG A 86 -18.99 -17.81 6.82
CA ARG A 86 -17.90 -17.01 7.40
C ARG A 86 -18.32 -15.55 7.61
N ALA A 87 -19.12 -15.00 6.71
CA ALA A 87 -19.60 -13.61 6.82
C ALA A 87 -20.42 -13.38 8.09
N ALA A 88 -21.25 -14.35 8.51
CA ALA A 88 -22.08 -14.24 9.70
C ALA A 88 -21.29 -14.17 11.02
N ASN A 89 -20.03 -14.62 11.01
CA ASN A 89 -19.17 -14.64 12.20
C ASN A 89 -18.16 -13.47 12.25
N ARG A 90 -18.19 -12.55 11.29
CA ARG A 90 -17.31 -11.38 11.29
C ARG A 90 -17.68 -10.41 12.40
N PRO A 91 -16.74 -9.86 13.17
CA PRO A 91 -17.04 -8.86 14.20
C PRO A 91 -17.84 -7.68 13.65
N VAL A 92 -17.49 -7.20 12.47
CA VAL A 92 -18.19 -6.10 11.79
C VAL A 92 -19.60 -6.52 11.38
N ALA A 93 -19.81 -7.75 10.90
CA ALA A 93 -21.15 -8.23 10.48
C ALA A 93 -22.14 -8.42 11.63
N ARG A 94 -21.67 -8.48 12.88
CA ARG A 94 -22.54 -8.49 14.07
C ARG A 94 -23.11 -7.12 14.39
N ALA A 95 -22.30 -6.07 14.14
CA ALA A 95 -22.69 -4.70 14.42
C ALA A 95 -23.32 -4.01 13.19
N ILE A 96 -22.84 -4.34 11.99
CA ILE A 96 -23.26 -3.71 10.74
C ILE A 96 -23.52 -4.78 9.68
N PRO A 97 -24.71 -4.80 9.06
CA PRO A 97 -25.02 -5.75 8.00
C PRO A 97 -24.08 -5.61 6.79
N LEU A 98 -23.57 -6.74 6.27
CA LEU A 98 -22.75 -6.77 5.07
C LEU A 98 -23.59 -7.03 3.80
N PRO A 99 -23.14 -6.58 2.61
CA PRO A 99 -21.94 -5.77 2.36
C PRO A 99 -22.09 -4.35 2.89
N LEU A 100 -20.97 -3.69 3.22
CA LEU A 100 -20.97 -2.28 3.60
C LEU A 100 -21.44 -1.42 2.42
N SER A 101 -22.12 -0.33 2.75
CA SER A 101 -22.49 0.70 1.76
C SER A 101 -22.67 2.04 2.48
N ALA A 102 -22.62 3.14 1.72
CA ALA A 102 -22.89 4.47 2.28
C ALA A 102 -24.23 4.55 3.00
N GLN A 103 -25.27 3.88 2.45
CA GLN A 103 -26.60 3.84 3.07
C GLN A 103 -26.58 3.12 4.42
N ARG A 104 -25.87 1.99 4.54
CA ARG A 104 -25.76 1.23 5.80
C ARG A 104 -24.92 1.93 6.85
N LEU A 105 -24.05 2.83 6.45
CA LEU A 105 -23.23 3.67 7.30
C LEU A 105 -23.82 5.10 7.43
N ALA A 106 -25.11 5.27 7.15
CA ALA A 106 -25.78 6.56 7.35
C ALA A 106 -25.94 6.90 8.84
N GLU A 107 -26.19 5.88 9.68
CA GLU A 107 -26.37 6.04 11.10
C GLU A 107 -25.04 6.16 11.86
N GLN A 108 -25.03 6.96 12.95
CA GLN A 108 -23.81 7.19 13.75
C GLN A 108 -23.36 5.91 14.45
N ASP A 109 -24.28 5.13 14.99
CA ASP A 109 -23.97 3.87 15.68
C ASP A 109 -23.21 2.89 14.76
N ALA A 110 -23.54 2.87 13.46
CA ALA A 110 -22.83 2.05 12.49
C ALA A 110 -21.39 2.56 12.22
N ILE A 111 -21.19 3.87 12.18
CA ILE A 111 -19.86 4.51 12.12
C ILE A 111 -19.06 4.13 13.36
N ASP A 112 -19.63 4.30 14.55
CA ASP A 112 -18.97 4.02 15.82
C ASP A 112 -18.56 2.56 15.91
N ALA A 113 -19.46 1.64 15.60
CA ALA A 113 -19.18 0.21 15.61
C ALA A 113 -18.05 -0.20 14.66
N LEU A 114 -17.98 0.40 13.46
CA LEU A 114 -16.92 0.11 12.48
C LEU A 114 -15.57 0.65 12.94
N VAL A 115 -15.53 1.88 13.45
CA VAL A 115 -14.30 2.51 13.93
C VAL A 115 -13.78 1.80 15.18
N GLU A 116 -14.65 1.44 16.12
CA GLU A 116 -14.27 0.70 17.33
C GLU A 116 -13.76 -0.72 17.01
N ALA A 117 -14.39 -1.40 16.04
CA ALA A 117 -13.87 -2.68 15.56
C ALA A 117 -12.45 -2.52 14.98
N GLY A 118 -12.23 -1.49 14.14
CA GLY A 118 -10.90 -1.15 13.61
C GLY A 118 -9.91 -0.78 14.69
N ALA A 119 -10.33 -0.03 15.72
CA ALA A 119 -9.47 0.39 16.81
C ALA A 119 -8.91 -0.78 17.62
N ARG A 120 -9.72 -1.79 17.91
CA ARG A 120 -9.27 -3.01 18.61
C ARG A 120 -8.14 -3.74 17.86
N HIS A 121 -8.16 -3.67 16.53
CA HIS A 121 -7.15 -4.28 15.69
C HIS A 121 -5.86 -3.45 15.54
N GLN A 122 -5.86 -2.20 16.02
CA GLN A 122 -4.75 -1.26 15.92
C GLN A 122 -4.09 -0.96 17.28
N LEU A 123 -4.33 -1.79 18.28
CA LEU A 123 -3.67 -1.66 19.58
C LEU A 123 -2.16 -1.84 19.42
N GLY A 124 -1.40 -0.90 19.96
CA GLY A 124 0.07 -0.88 19.85
C GLY A 124 0.62 -0.22 18.58
N SER A 125 -0.20 0.03 17.56
CA SER A 125 0.28 0.71 16.33
C SER A 125 0.68 2.17 16.60
N ARG A 126 1.69 2.65 15.87
CA ARG A 126 2.20 4.03 15.99
C ARG A 126 1.35 5.06 15.24
N ALA A 127 0.43 4.61 14.40
CA ALA A 127 -0.51 5.45 13.68
C ALA A 127 -1.88 4.78 13.66
N PHE A 128 -2.93 5.56 13.56
CA PHE A 128 -4.29 5.08 13.50
C PHE A 128 -4.83 5.23 12.08
N ALA A 129 -5.19 4.13 11.44
CA ALA A 129 -5.80 4.16 10.12
C ALA A 129 -7.33 4.11 10.25
N ALA A 130 -7.99 5.10 9.68
CA ALA A 130 -9.45 5.14 9.65
C ALA A 130 -9.99 4.03 8.72
N PRO A 131 -11.08 3.35 9.08
CA PRO A 131 -11.85 2.56 8.13
C PRO A 131 -12.27 3.41 6.93
N TYR A 132 -12.42 2.78 5.77
CA TYR A 132 -12.71 3.49 4.52
C TYR A 132 -13.54 2.66 3.55
N LEU A 133 -14.23 3.36 2.65
CA LEU A 133 -14.91 2.83 1.48
C LEU A 133 -14.19 3.30 0.21
N GLU A 134 -14.36 2.56 -0.89
CA GLU A 134 -13.87 3.00 -2.20
C GLU A 134 -14.67 4.22 -2.67
N VAL A 135 -13.97 5.28 -3.12
CA VAL A 135 -14.59 6.53 -3.58
C VAL A 135 -14.43 6.66 -5.08
N ALA A 136 -15.51 7.04 -5.76
CA ALA A 136 -15.55 7.20 -7.20
C ALA A 136 -15.32 8.63 -7.66
N THR A 137 -15.90 9.61 -6.98
CA THR A 137 -15.86 11.04 -7.34
C THR A 137 -16.02 11.90 -6.10
N LEU A 138 -15.85 13.22 -6.25
CA LEU A 138 -16.13 14.18 -5.18
C LEU A 138 -17.58 14.18 -4.69
N ASN A 139 -18.52 13.80 -5.54
CA ASN A 139 -19.94 13.71 -5.22
C ASN A 139 -20.39 12.32 -4.80
N ASP A 140 -19.45 11.37 -4.66
CA ASP A 140 -19.77 10.02 -4.18
C ASP A 140 -20.23 10.08 -2.72
N PRO A 141 -21.42 9.55 -2.37
CA PRO A 141 -21.89 9.52 -0.99
C PRO A 141 -20.95 8.80 -0.04
N ARG A 142 -20.10 7.89 -0.54
CA ARG A 142 -19.07 7.21 0.24
C ARG A 142 -17.98 8.16 0.73
N LEU A 143 -17.73 9.27 0.03
CA LEU A 143 -16.80 10.28 0.53
C LEU A 143 -17.32 10.91 1.84
N ALA A 144 -18.59 11.26 1.92
CA ALA A 144 -19.18 11.79 3.15
C ALA A 144 -19.07 10.79 4.30
N VAL A 145 -19.28 9.49 4.03
CA VAL A 145 -19.07 8.43 5.02
C VAL A 145 -17.60 8.36 5.44
N ASN A 146 -16.65 8.39 4.51
CA ASN A 146 -15.21 8.35 4.82
C ASN A 146 -14.79 9.54 5.69
N LEU A 147 -15.34 10.74 5.45
CA LEU A 147 -15.06 11.91 6.29
C LEU A 147 -15.58 11.72 7.73
N ARG A 148 -16.77 11.12 7.90
CA ARG A 148 -17.30 10.79 9.24
C ARG A 148 -16.48 9.70 9.93
N LEU A 149 -16.07 8.64 9.20
CA LEU A 149 -15.18 7.61 9.71
C LEU A 149 -13.85 8.21 10.17
N LEU A 150 -13.30 9.13 9.38
CA LEU A 150 -12.05 9.82 9.71
C LEU A 150 -12.20 10.69 10.96
N ALA A 151 -13.28 11.48 11.06
CA ALA A 151 -13.57 12.31 12.22
C ALA A 151 -13.69 11.46 13.50
N ARG A 152 -14.46 10.36 13.45
CA ARG A 152 -14.60 9.45 14.59
C ARG A 152 -13.27 8.75 14.94
N SER A 153 -12.48 8.41 13.93
CA SER A 153 -11.16 7.82 14.13
C SER A 153 -10.19 8.78 14.81
N ARG A 154 -10.28 10.08 14.56
CA ARG A 154 -9.47 11.10 15.25
C ARG A 154 -9.70 11.09 16.76
N GLU A 155 -10.94 10.92 17.20
CA GLU A 155 -11.27 10.84 18.64
C GLU A 155 -10.60 9.64 19.31
N LEU A 156 -10.49 8.51 18.62
CA LEU A 156 -9.87 7.29 19.15
C LEU A 156 -8.35 7.21 18.92
N ALA A 157 -7.82 8.01 18.00
CA ALA A 157 -6.40 8.01 17.68
C ALA A 157 -5.54 8.55 18.83
N GLY A 158 -6.06 9.48 19.64
CA GLY A 158 -5.25 10.19 20.64
C GLY A 158 -4.10 10.95 19.96
N ASP A 159 -2.89 10.75 20.45
CA ASP A 159 -1.67 11.40 19.91
C ASP A 159 -1.07 10.67 18.69
N ARG A 160 -1.69 9.58 18.23
CA ARG A 160 -1.24 8.85 17.05
C ARG A 160 -1.53 9.61 15.78
N ALA A 161 -0.63 9.53 14.81
CA ALA A 161 -0.87 10.08 13.49
C ALA A 161 -2.09 9.43 12.82
N LEU A 162 -2.97 10.23 12.22
CA LEU A 162 -4.19 9.75 11.57
C LEU A 162 -3.92 9.46 10.09
N ILE A 163 -4.13 8.21 9.71
CA ILE A 163 -4.01 7.73 8.34
C ILE A 163 -5.39 7.64 7.70
N ALA A 164 -5.55 8.22 6.51
CA ALA A 164 -6.66 7.94 5.61
C ALA A 164 -6.21 7.08 4.43
N TYR A 165 -7.11 6.23 3.93
CA TYR A 165 -6.93 5.54 2.66
C TYR A 165 -7.82 6.17 1.60
N LEU A 166 -7.20 6.59 0.50
CA LEU A 166 -7.88 6.97 -0.72
C LEU A 166 -7.86 5.78 -1.68
N GLN A 167 -8.88 4.93 -1.62
CA GLN A 167 -9.05 3.86 -2.58
C GLN A 167 -9.97 4.29 -3.70
N ILE A 168 -9.47 4.26 -4.93
CA ILE A 168 -10.16 4.66 -6.16
C ILE A 168 -10.03 3.58 -7.23
N THR A 169 -10.81 3.67 -8.30
CA THR A 169 -10.61 2.86 -9.50
C THR A 169 -9.66 3.54 -10.47
N ARG A 170 -9.11 2.76 -11.42
CA ARG A 170 -8.30 3.29 -12.53
C ARG A 170 -9.03 4.38 -13.32
N ARG A 171 -10.34 4.23 -13.55
CA ARG A 171 -11.15 5.23 -14.24
C ARG A 171 -11.14 6.57 -13.50
N HIS A 172 -11.30 6.53 -12.17
CA HIS A 172 -11.35 7.75 -11.34
C HIS A 172 -9.97 8.41 -11.17
N LEU A 173 -8.90 7.62 -11.32
CA LEU A 173 -7.56 8.19 -11.44
C LEU A 173 -7.46 9.07 -12.69
N LEU A 174 -7.94 8.58 -13.83
CA LEU A 174 -7.81 9.23 -15.13
C LEU A 174 -8.77 10.40 -15.35
N ASP A 175 -9.92 10.45 -14.67
CA ASP A 175 -10.87 11.56 -14.78
C ASP A 175 -10.50 12.81 -13.96
N GLY A 176 -9.39 12.73 -13.20
CA GLY A 176 -8.85 13.85 -12.43
C GLY A 176 -9.59 14.18 -11.13
N SER A 177 -10.66 13.46 -10.77
CA SER A 177 -11.46 13.75 -9.56
C SER A 177 -10.75 13.37 -8.25
N ALA A 178 -9.78 12.48 -8.30
CA ALA A 178 -9.11 11.91 -7.13
C ALA A 178 -8.30 12.95 -6.33
N GLY A 179 -7.74 13.96 -7.00
CA GLY A 179 -7.02 15.04 -6.33
C GLY A 179 -7.89 15.81 -5.34
N GLY A 180 -9.11 16.19 -5.76
CA GLY A 180 -10.05 16.87 -4.88
C GLY A 180 -10.53 16.00 -3.70
N VAL A 181 -10.60 14.67 -3.88
CA VAL A 181 -10.88 13.76 -2.76
C VAL A 181 -9.72 13.76 -1.76
N ALA A 182 -8.47 13.75 -2.22
CA ALA A 182 -7.30 13.86 -1.34
C ALA A 182 -7.31 15.16 -0.53
N GLU A 183 -7.63 16.30 -1.15
CA GLU A 183 -7.77 17.59 -0.48
C GLU A 183 -8.87 17.58 0.60
N ARG A 184 -10.01 16.94 0.34
CA ARG A 184 -11.10 16.80 1.31
C ARG A 184 -10.69 15.94 2.51
N LEU A 185 -9.97 14.83 2.30
CA LEU A 185 -9.45 14.00 3.38
C LEU A 185 -8.40 14.74 4.21
N ALA A 186 -7.53 15.51 3.56
CA ALA A 186 -6.56 16.39 4.23
C ALA A 186 -7.27 17.43 5.11
N GLY A 187 -8.26 18.14 4.55
CA GLY A 187 -9.07 19.13 5.27
C GLY A 187 -9.87 18.53 6.45
N ALA A 188 -10.16 17.23 6.43
CA ALA A 188 -10.79 16.52 7.53
C ALA A 188 -9.79 16.00 8.59
N GLY A 189 -8.51 16.37 8.49
CA GLY A 189 -7.50 16.11 9.50
C GLY A 189 -6.67 14.82 9.29
N ALA A 190 -6.70 14.23 8.10
CA ALA A 190 -5.71 13.20 7.76
C ALA A 190 -4.30 13.79 7.79
N GLU A 191 -3.35 13.10 8.39
CA GLU A 191 -1.94 13.47 8.40
C GLU A 191 -1.13 12.72 7.36
N VAL A 192 -1.63 11.55 6.98
CA VAL A 192 -1.06 10.69 5.93
C VAL A 192 -2.20 10.17 5.09
N ILE A 193 -2.08 10.21 3.78
CA ILE A 193 -3.02 9.58 2.86
C ILE A 193 -2.29 8.50 2.07
N PHE A 194 -2.75 7.25 2.21
CA PHE A 194 -2.35 6.14 1.36
C PHE A 194 -3.26 6.09 0.14
N VAL A 195 -2.70 6.27 -1.05
CA VAL A 195 -3.45 6.24 -2.31
C VAL A 195 -3.34 4.86 -2.93
N ARG A 196 -4.48 4.20 -3.09
CA ARG A 196 -4.59 2.88 -3.72
C ARG A 196 -5.53 2.94 -4.92
N VAL A 197 -5.07 2.44 -6.04
CA VAL A 197 -5.88 2.37 -7.26
C VAL A 197 -6.26 0.91 -7.51
N ARG A 198 -7.57 0.61 -7.45
CA ARG A 198 -8.08 -0.73 -7.69
C ARG A 198 -7.96 -1.12 -9.16
N ARG A 199 -7.61 -2.39 -9.43
CA ARG A 199 -7.37 -2.92 -10.78
C ARG A 199 -6.30 -2.15 -11.56
N PHE A 200 -5.36 -1.60 -10.83
CA PHE A 200 -4.19 -0.96 -11.39
C PHE A 200 -3.07 -1.98 -11.54
N GLU A 201 -2.39 -1.96 -12.67
CA GLU A 201 -1.21 -2.77 -12.94
C GLU A 201 0.02 -1.86 -12.98
N PRO A 202 0.70 -1.63 -11.86
CA PRO A 202 1.79 -0.67 -11.78
C PRO A 202 2.91 -0.93 -12.80
N GLU A 203 3.19 -2.22 -13.04
CA GLU A 203 4.23 -2.67 -13.97
C GLU A 203 3.90 -2.39 -15.44
N ALA A 204 2.65 -2.07 -15.74
CA ALA A 204 2.15 -1.72 -17.06
C ALA A 204 1.58 -0.30 -17.13
N ALA A 205 1.86 0.54 -16.11
CA ALA A 205 1.32 1.88 -16.01
C ALA A 205 1.72 2.74 -17.21
N THR A 206 0.73 3.33 -17.87
CA THR A 206 0.95 4.23 -19.00
C THR A 206 1.45 5.61 -18.52
N PRO A 207 2.10 6.40 -19.38
CA PRO A 207 2.48 7.78 -19.06
C PRO A 207 1.32 8.62 -18.54
N GLU A 208 0.14 8.46 -19.10
CA GLU A 208 -1.08 9.16 -18.68
C GLU A 208 -1.48 8.81 -17.26
N GLU A 209 -1.42 7.52 -16.90
CA GLU A 209 -1.70 7.06 -15.53
C GLU A 209 -0.67 7.56 -14.53
N VAL A 210 0.60 7.62 -14.90
CA VAL A 210 1.66 8.18 -14.08
C VAL A 210 1.41 9.67 -13.83
N LEU A 211 1.04 10.44 -14.86
CA LEU A 211 0.69 11.86 -14.73
C LEU A 211 -0.53 12.07 -13.85
N ALA A 212 -1.57 11.26 -14.03
CA ALA A 212 -2.79 11.33 -13.24
C ALA A 212 -2.51 11.01 -11.77
N TYR A 213 -1.69 9.99 -11.50
CA TYR A 213 -1.30 9.64 -10.14
C TYR A 213 -0.45 10.75 -9.50
N ALA A 214 0.51 11.32 -10.25
CA ALA A 214 1.32 12.45 -9.80
C ALA A 214 0.45 13.66 -9.43
N ALA A 215 -0.61 13.94 -10.20
CA ALA A 215 -1.55 15.02 -9.89
C ALA A 215 -2.30 14.80 -8.56
N VAL A 216 -2.67 13.55 -8.23
CA VAL A 216 -3.27 13.20 -6.93
C VAL A 216 -2.28 13.44 -5.79
N ILE A 217 -1.01 13.01 -5.97
CA ILE A 217 0.07 13.23 -4.99
C ILE A 217 0.27 14.74 -4.77
N GLU A 218 0.36 15.50 -5.85
CA GLU A 218 0.54 16.96 -5.78
C GLU A 218 -0.61 17.64 -5.04
N ALA A 219 -1.86 17.29 -5.33
CA ALA A 219 -3.05 17.86 -4.68
C ALA A 219 -3.00 17.64 -3.16
N GLY A 220 -2.75 16.40 -2.69
CA GLY A 220 -2.64 16.13 -1.26
C GLY A 220 -1.42 16.81 -0.61
N THR A 221 -0.28 16.83 -1.29
CA THR A 221 0.93 17.52 -0.79
C THR A 221 0.69 19.04 -0.65
N ARG A 222 0.02 19.64 -1.62
CA ARG A 222 -0.38 21.06 -1.56
C ARG A 222 -1.34 21.34 -0.41
N ALA A 223 -2.21 20.39 -0.09
CA ALA A 223 -3.09 20.45 1.09
C ALA A 223 -2.36 20.19 2.42
N GLY A 224 -1.03 20.00 2.41
CA GLY A 224 -0.20 19.87 3.60
C GLY A 224 -0.17 18.46 4.20
N VAL A 225 -0.67 17.44 3.50
CA VAL A 225 -0.70 16.06 3.97
C VAL A 225 0.41 15.22 3.32
N ARG A 226 0.94 14.24 4.07
CA ARG A 226 1.91 13.29 3.52
C ARG A 226 1.20 12.27 2.63
N MET A 227 1.68 12.11 1.41
CA MET A 227 1.10 11.21 0.42
C MET A 227 1.97 9.96 0.26
N VAL A 228 1.37 8.79 0.38
CA VAL A 228 2.03 7.49 0.20
C VAL A 228 1.34 6.74 -0.93
N ALA A 229 2.08 6.37 -1.95
CA ALA A 229 1.57 5.55 -3.03
C ALA A 229 1.50 4.08 -2.57
N ASP A 230 0.31 3.48 -2.56
CA ASP A 230 0.09 2.16 -1.98
C ASP A 230 -0.13 1.10 -3.07
N CYS A 231 0.51 -0.05 -2.89
CA CYS A 231 0.40 -1.17 -3.81
C CYS A 231 0.90 -0.85 -5.23
N VAL A 232 2.03 -0.16 -5.35
CA VAL A 232 2.52 0.39 -6.63
C VAL A 232 3.82 -0.25 -7.14
N GLY A 233 4.37 -1.25 -6.44
CA GLY A 233 5.59 -1.91 -6.89
C GLY A 233 6.71 -0.90 -7.25
N ARG A 234 7.41 -1.15 -8.35
CA ARG A 234 8.51 -0.29 -8.85
C ARG A 234 8.09 1.12 -9.24
N LEU A 235 6.85 1.30 -9.68
CA LEU A 235 6.31 2.63 -9.97
C LEU A 235 6.39 3.55 -8.75
N GLY A 236 6.45 2.98 -7.54
CA GLY A 236 6.55 3.74 -6.30
C GLY A 236 7.71 4.72 -6.27
N ALA A 237 8.89 4.35 -6.74
CA ALA A 237 10.04 5.26 -6.83
C ALA A 237 9.77 6.43 -7.78
N VAL A 238 9.10 6.17 -8.92
CA VAL A 238 8.69 7.23 -9.86
C VAL A 238 7.74 8.22 -9.17
N LEU A 239 6.78 7.72 -8.41
CA LEU A 239 5.82 8.56 -7.68
C LEU A 239 6.50 9.33 -6.53
N VAL A 240 7.54 8.78 -5.90
CA VAL A 240 8.38 9.52 -4.95
C VAL A 240 9.11 10.67 -5.66
N ALA A 241 9.64 10.43 -6.84
CA ALA A 241 10.28 11.48 -7.65
C ALA A 241 9.31 12.62 -8.01
N THR A 242 8.01 12.35 -8.12
CA THR A 242 6.97 13.38 -8.35
C THR A 242 6.46 14.04 -7.08
N GLY A 243 6.94 13.66 -5.90
CA GLY A 243 6.62 14.35 -4.65
C GLY A 243 5.91 13.51 -3.58
N ALA A 244 5.67 12.22 -3.80
CA ALA A 244 5.18 11.35 -2.72
C ALA A 244 6.17 11.30 -1.55
N ASP A 245 5.66 11.21 -0.32
CA ASP A 245 6.48 11.02 0.89
C ASP A 245 7.14 9.64 0.91
N GLY A 246 6.47 8.67 0.29
CA GLY A 246 6.96 7.31 0.14
C GLY A 246 6.03 6.43 -0.67
N PHE A 247 6.35 5.14 -0.69
CA PHE A 247 5.46 4.15 -1.28
C PHE A 247 5.43 2.85 -0.47
N ALA A 248 4.36 2.09 -0.66
CA ALA A 248 4.14 0.80 -0.01
C ALA A 248 3.98 -0.32 -1.03
N THR A 249 4.64 -1.44 -0.79
CA THR A 249 4.45 -2.68 -1.57
C THR A 249 4.82 -3.90 -0.72
N ASN A 250 4.44 -5.09 -1.17
CA ASN A 250 4.80 -6.34 -0.50
C ASN A 250 6.06 -6.96 -1.10
N ALA A 251 6.67 -7.87 -0.35
CA ALA A 251 7.88 -8.58 -0.77
C ALA A 251 7.61 -9.77 -1.71
N TRP A 252 6.35 -10.21 -1.84
CA TRP A 252 6.04 -11.51 -2.41
C TRP A 252 5.52 -11.54 -3.83
N ARG A 253 4.82 -10.49 -4.29
CA ARG A 253 4.07 -10.58 -5.53
C ARG A 253 4.18 -9.31 -6.37
N PHE A 254 5.18 -9.30 -7.20
CA PHE A 254 5.47 -8.19 -8.08
C PHE A 254 4.55 -8.11 -9.31
N ARG A 255 3.80 -9.16 -9.61
CA ARG A 255 2.96 -9.18 -10.84
C ARG A 255 1.50 -8.81 -10.65
N LYS A 256 0.95 -8.88 -9.45
CA LYS A 256 -0.46 -8.50 -9.22
C LYS A 256 -0.61 -7.94 -7.82
N VAL A 257 -0.30 -6.68 -7.68
CA VAL A 257 -0.77 -5.92 -6.54
C VAL A 257 -2.18 -5.44 -6.89
N SER A 258 -3.14 -6.33 -6.91
CA SER A 258 -4.52 -5.92 -7.03
C SER A 258 -5.15 -6.01 -5.65
N SER A 259 -5.85 -4.95 -5.25
CA SER A 259 -6.82 -4.98 -4.16
C SER A 259 -8.00 -5.92 -4.48
N ASP A 260 -8.00 -6.52 -5.65
CA ASP A 260 -9.03 -7.47 -6.03
C ASP A 260 -8.86 -8.73 -5.17
N LEU A 261 -9.98 -9.17 -4.64
CA LEU A 261 -10.10 -10.45 -3.95
C LEU A 261 -9.43 -11.52 -4.81
N HIS A 262 -8.35 -12.10 -4.32
CA HIS A 262 -7.96 -13.40 -4.83
C HIS A 262 -9.13 -14.34 -4.58
N PRO A 263 -9.66 -15.02 -5.60
CA PRO A 263 -10.66 -16.02 -5.37
C PRO A 263 -10.10 -16.99 -4.34
N ALA A 264 -10.79 -17.10 -3.21
CA ALA A 264 -10.41 -18.01 -2.14
C ALA A 264 -10.27 -19.42 -2.74
N GLY A 265 -9.06 -19.96 -2.74
CA GLY A 265 -8.79 -21.31 -3.18
C GLY A 265 -8.00 -21.45 -4.48
N GLY A 266 -7.58 -20.35 -5.10
CA GLY A 266 -6.62 -20.43 -6.19
C GLY A 266 -5.20 -20.57 -5.60
N GLY A 267 -4.74 -21.78 -5.34
CA GLY A 267 -3.33 -22.09 -5.36
C GLY A 267 -2.84 -21.88 -6.80
N GLY A 268 -2.82 -20.64 -7.25
CA GLY A 268 -2.12 -20.28 -8.47
C GLY A 268 -0.68 -20.67 -8.27
N ALA A 269 -0.10 -21.34 -9.25
CA ALA A 269 1.32 -21.61 -9.30
C ALA A 269 2.06 -20.37 -8.80
N ALA A 270 2.87 -20.52 -7.77
CA ALA A 270 3.68 -19.42 -7.25
C ALA A 270 4.39 -18.81 -8.45
N GLY A 271 3.97 -17.60 -8.83
CA GLY A 271 4.61 -16.92 -9.96
C GLY A 271 6.09 -16.82 -9.62
N GLU A 272 6.92 -16.96 -10.64
CA GLU A 272 8.35 -16.87 -10.46
C GLU A 272 8.70 -15.56 -9.75
N LEU A 273 9.52 -15.65 -8.71
CA LEU A 273 9.98 -14.52 -7.94
C LEU A 273 10.83 -13.63 -8.85
N LEU A 274 10.56 -12.33 -8.84
CA LEU A 274 11.34 -11.38 -9.62
C LEU A 274 12.55 -10.90 -8.80
N TRP A 275 13.66 -10.76 -9.46
CA TRP A 275 14.87 -10.11 -8.98
C TRP A 275 14.90 -8.67 -9.45
N GLU A 276 14.95 -7.73 -8.51
CA GLU A 276 15.04 -6.30 -8.85
C GLU A 276 16.43 -5.95 -9.35
N VAL A 277 16.50 -5.45 -10.57
CA VAL A 277 17.77 -5.00 -11.17
C VAL A 277 18.09 -3.59 -10.67
N PRO A 278 19.27 -3.39 -10.05
CA PRO A 278 19.67 -2.07 -9.57
C PRO A 278 19.60 -1.01 -10.67
N ASP A 279 19.13 0.18 -10.32
CA ASP A 279 19.03 1.38 -11.18
C ASP A 279 18.19 1.26 -12.46
N ALA A 280 17.65 0.09 -12.77
CA ALA A 280 16.89 -0.13 -14.00
C ALA A 280 15.37 -0.08 -13.80
N ALA A 281 14.89 -0.04 -12.56
CA ALA A 281 13.48 -0.21 -12.18
C ALA A 281 12.83 -1.40 -12.91
N LEU A 282 13.59 -2.46 -13.09
CA LEU A 282 13.22 -3.66 -13.84
C LEU A 282 13.37 -4.88 -12.95
N GLY A 283 12.35 -5.74 -12.89
CA GLY A 283 12.48 -7.09 -12.33
C GLY A 283 12.69 -8.09 -13.44
N LEU A 284 13.70 -8.88 -13.30
CA LEU A 284 13.92 -10.06 -14.09
C LEU A 284 13.38 -11.29 -13.36
N ALA A 285 12.89 -12.28 -14.10
CA ALA A 285 12.66 -13.59 -13.53
C ALA A 285 13.94 -14.06 -12.83
N ALA A 286 13.86 -14.61 -11.61
CA ALA A 286 15.04 -15.02 -10.85
C ALA A 286 15.91 -15.99 -11.65
N SER A 287 15.30 -16.88 -12.45
CA SER A 287 16.00 -17.76 -13.39
C SER A 287 16.78 -17.04 -14.50
N ALA A 288 16.36 -15.83 -14.88
CA ALA A 288 17.01 -15.04 -15.92
C ALA A 288 18.03 -14.03 -15.36
N ALA A 289 18.09 -13.84 -14.05
CA ALA A 289 18.93 -12.83 -13.40
C ALA A 289 20.29 -13.40 -12.90
N THR A 290 20.69 -14.57 -13.35
CA THR A 290 21.88 -15.30 -12.86
C THR A 290 23.21 -14.56 -13.02
N SER A 291 23.25 -13.53 -13.85
CA SER A 291 24.46 -12.71 -14.09
C SER A 291 24.35 -11.29 -13.49
N VAL A 292 23.30 -11.00 -12.72
CA VAL A 292 23.07 -9.67 -12.16
C VAL A 292 23.51 -9.65 -10.72
N SER A 293 24.57 -8.92 -10.40
CA SER A 293 25.03 -8.71 -9.03
C SER A 293 24.31 -7.55 -8.35
N CYS A 294 24.13 -7.66 -7.03
CA CYS A 294 23.67 -6.57 -6.19
C CYS A 294 24.87 -5.86 -5.54
N GLN A 295 24.86 -4.53 -5.56
CA GLN A 295 25.91 -3.71 -4.94
C GLN A 295 25.46 -3.08 -3.61
N VAL A 296 24.28 -3.46 -3.10
CA VAL A 296 23.79 -2.97 -1.82
C VAL A 296 24.57 -3.66 -0.70
N GLU A 297 25.22 -2.86 0.16
CA GLU A 297 25.92 -3.37 1.32
C GLU A 297 24.96 -4.16 2.23
N GLY A 298 25.38 -5.35 2.65
CA GLY A 298 24.57 -6.23 3.47
C GLY A 298 23.50 -7.01 2.71
N CYS A 299 23.46 -6.95 1.39
CA CYS A 299 22.56 -7.79 0.60
C CYS A 299 22.91 -9.28 0.78
N PRO A 300 21.95 -10.15 1.14
CA PRO A 300 22.22 -11.58 1.35
C PRO A 300 22.44 -12.35 0.04
N ALA A 301 22.19 -11.73 -1.11
CA ALA A 301 22.36 -12.32 -2.42
C ALA A 301 23.17 -11.40 -3.35
N PRO A 302 24.43 -11.07 -3.02
CA PRO A 302 25.21 -10.12 -3.79
C PRO A 302 25.54 -10.62 -5.21
N GLU A 303 25.61 -11.93 -5.41
CA GLU A 303 25.98 -12.56 -6.69
C GLU A 303 24.77 -12.89 -7.58
N GLY A 304 23.57 -12.49 -7.17
CA GLY A 304 22.33 -12.78 -7.89
C GLY A 304 21.40 -13.77 -7.18
N PRO A 305 20.31 -14.14 -7.82
CA PRO A 305 19.27 -14.98 -7.19
C PRO A 305 19.67 -16.45 -7.15
N GLY A 306 20.55 -16.85 -6.28
CA GLY A 306 21.10 -18.21 -6.13
C GLY A 306 20.09 -19.32 -5.77
N GLY A 307 18.81 -19.18 -6.11
CA GLY A 307 17.74 -20.13 -5.78
C GLY A 307 17.15 -19.95 -4.37
N ASP A 308 17.74 -19.10 -3.54
CA ASP A 308 17.20 -18.75 -2.23
C ASP A 308 16.12 -17.66 -2.36
N HIS A 309 14.87 -18.09 -2.18
CA HIS A 309 13.72 -17.19 -2.21
C HIS A 309 13.76 -16.14 -1.10
N LEU A 310 14.29 -16.46 0.06
CA LEU A 310 14.39 -15.50 1.17
C LEU A 310 15.42 -14.43 0.86
N ALA A 311 16.60 -14.82 0.40
CA ALA A 311 17.65 -13.89 0.01
C ALA A 311 17.20 -12.95 -1.13
N THR A 312 16.49 -13.48 -2.13
CA THR A 312 15.89 -12.68 -3.22
C THR A 312 14.88 -11.67 -2.69
N ARG A 313 14.05 -12.05 -1.73
CA ARG A 313 13.06 -11.12 -1.13
C ARG A 313 13.74 -10.00 -0.37
N ILE A 314 14.75 -10.31 0.42
CA ILE A 314 15.51 -9.31 1.17
C ILE A 314 16.23 -8.36 0.20
N HIS A 315 16.85 -8.89 -0.86
CA HIS A 315 17.44 -8.09 -1.92
C HIS A 315 16.43 -7.08 -2.50
N ASN A 316 15.25 -7.55 -2.88
CA ASN A 316 14.21 -6.69 -3.45
C ASN A 316 13.79 -5.56 -2.50
N LEU A 317 13.69 -5.83 -1.20
CA LEU A 317 13.38 -4.78 -0.21
C LEU A 317 14.50 -3.72 -0.14
N HIS A 318 15.76 -4.15 -0.17
CA HIS A 318 16.90 -3.21 -0.22
C HIS A 318 16.84 -2.32 -1.46
N GLU A 319 16.54 -2.89 -2.63
CA GLU A 319 16.43 -2.14 -3.88
C GLU A 319 15.25 -1.16 -3.85
N PHE A 320 14.10 -1.54 -3.31
CA PHE A 320 12.97 -0.62 -3.15
C PHE A 320 13.30 0.54 -2.20
N GLN A 321 13.94 0.25 -1.06
CA GLN A 321 14.33 1.31 -0.14
C GLN A 321 15.37 2.25 -0.77
N ARG A 322 16.35 1.69 -1.48
CA ARG A 322 17.36 2.47 -2.20
C ARG A 322 16.73 3.34 -3.28
N ALA A 323 15.85 2.77 -4.10
CA ALA A 323 15.13 3.50 -5.15
C ALA A 323 14.28 4.64 -4.57
N ALA A 324 13.58 4.41 -3.44
CA ALA A 324 12.81 5.44 -2.76
C ALA A 324 13.69 6.63 -2.33
N ARG A 325 14.85 6.35 -1.73
CA ARG A 325 15.79 7.37 -1.25
C ARG A 325 16.40 8.16 -2.40
N LEU A 326 16.83 7.48 -3.46
CA LEU A 326 17.38 8.12 -4.66
C LEU A 326 16.35 9.01 -5.35
N ALA A 327 15.15 8.48 -5.55
CA ALA A 327 14.04 9.24 -6.15
C ALA A 327 13.67 10.48 -5.34
N ALA A 328 13.70 10.40 -4.01
CA ALA A 328 13.46 11.55 -3.14
C ALA A 328 14.59 12.59 -3.20
N ALA A 329 15.84 12.15 -3.31
CA ALA A 329 17.01 13.03 -3.38
C ALA A 329 17.10 13.75 -4.74
N GLU A 330 16.84 13.03 -5.83
CA GLU A 330 16.98 13.52 -7.20
C GLU A 330 15.71 14.19 -7.74
N GLY A 331 14.53 13.90 -7.14
CA GLY A 331 13.26 14.39 -7.64
C GLY A 331 13.07 14.03 -9.11
N LEU A 332 12.59 14.96 -9.92
CA LEU A 332 12.33 14.72 -11.35
C LEU A 332 13.61 14.37 -12.16
N ALA A 333 14.80 14.68 -11.66
CA ALA A 333 16.07 14.28 -12.28
C ALA A 333 16.29 12.75 -12.22
N TYR A 334 15.58 12.02 -11.36
CA TYR A 334 15.55 10.55 -11.31
C TYR A 334 15.23 9.92 -12.67
N ALA A 335 14.57 10.69 -13.57
CA ALA A 335 14.32 10.29 -14.95
C ALA A 335 15.57 9.82 -15.70
N ALA A 336 16.75 10.41 -15.42
CA ALA A 336 17.99 10.05 -16.09
C ALA A 336 18.39 8.59 -15.83
N ARG A 337 18.14 8.08 -14.61
CA ARG A 337 18.42 6.68 -14.26
C ARG A 337 17.50 5.71 -15.00
N LEU A 338 16.23 6.09 -15.15
CA LEU A 338 15.22 5.27 -15.80
C LEU A 338 15.38 5.24 -17.34
N ALA A 339 16.00 6.26 -17.91
CA ALA A 339 16.13 6.41 -19.37
C ALA A 339 16.96 5.29 -20.01
N SER A 340 17.91 4.71 -19.28
CA SER A 340 18.74 3.59 -19.72
C SER A 340 18.11 2.22 -19.53
N SER A 341 16.92 2.13 -18.93
CA SER A 341 16.26 0.85 -18.68
C SER A 341 15.99 0.11 -20.00
N PRO A 342 16.21 -1.22 -20.04
CA PRO A 342 15.81 -2.03 -21.18
C PRO A 342 14.30 -2.10 -21.36
N SER A 343 13.52 -1.84 -20.32
CA SER A 343 12.04 -1.85 -20.36
C SER A 343 11.50 -0.61 -21.08
N PRO A 344 10.71 -0.75 -22.16
CA PRO A 344 10.08 0.37 -22.82
C PRO A 344 9.06 1.10 -21.89
N ILE A 345 8.44 0.39 -20.97
CA ILE A 345 7.50 0.95 -20.01
C ILE A 345 8.25 1.89 -19.05
N VAL A 346 9.39 1.44 -18.51
CA VAL A 346 10.22 2.25 -17.60
C VAL A 346 10.79 3.47 -18.33
N ARG A 347 11.21 3.32 -19.59
CA ARG A 347 11.60 4.49 -20.42
C ARG A 347 10.43 5.46 -20.64
N GLY A 348 9.20 4.96 -20.76
CA GLY A 348 7.99 5.79 -20.79
C GLY A 348 7.80 6.60 -19.51
N TRP A 349 8.06 6.00 -18.34
CA TRP A 349 8.05 6.72 -17.06
C TRP A 349 9.14 7.79 -16.99
N ALA A 350 10.35 7.50 -17.51
CA ALA A 350 11.42 8.49 -17.61
C ALA A 350 10.99 9.70 -18.44
N GLN A 351 10.39 9.48 -19.59
CA GLN A 351 9.85 10.56 -20.44
C GLN A 351 8.78 11.37 -19.72
N THR A 352 7.90 10.72 -18.94
CA THR A 352 6.87 11.38 -18.14
C THR A 352 7.48 12.32 -17.09
N LEU A 353 8.49 11.85 -16.35
CA LEU A 353 9.21 12.69 -15.38
C LEU A 353 9.91 13.88 -16.07
N GLN A 354 10.51 13.68 -17.26
CA GLN A 354 11.09 14.77 -18.05
C GLN A 354 10.05 15.80 -18.50
N GLN A 355 8.84 15.36 -18.88
CA GLN A 355 7.76 16.26 -19.20
C GLN A 355 7.31 17.09 -17.99
N LEU A 356 7.20 16.46 -16.81
CA LEU A 356 6.89 17.16 -15.57
C LEU A 356 7.98 18.18 -15.21
N ALA A 357 9.26 17.82 -15.36
CA ALA A 357 10.37 18.73 -15.13
C ALA A 357 10.31 19.99 -16.03
N ARG A 358 9.97 19.81 -17.32
CA ARG A 358 9.81 20.94 -18.26
C ARG A 358 8.63 21.85 -17.93
N ARG A 359 7.58 21.32 -17.29
CA ARG A 359 6.41 22.12 -16.86
C ARG A 359 6.68 22.89 -15.56
N ALA A 360 7.61 22.43 -14.75
CA ALA A 360 7.99 23.05 -13.48
C ALA A 360 9.09 24.12 -13.63
N ALA A 361 9.85 24.10 -14.73
CA ALA A 361 10.86 25.12 -15.10
C ALA A 361 10.24 26.34 -15.78
#